data_372720f373ec89218d8a1cf5a30b7b71
#
_entry.id   372720f373ec89218d8a1cf5a30b7b71
#
_cell.length_a   1.000
_cell.length_b   1.000
_cell.length_c   1.000
_cell.angle_alpha   90.00
_cell.angle_beta   90.00
_cell.angle_gamma   90.00
#
_symmetry.space_group_name_H-M   'P 1'
#
loop_
_entity.id
_entity.type
_entity.pdbx_description
1 polymer ?
#
loop_
_entity_poly.entity_id
_entity_poly.type
_entity_poly.pdbx_seq_one_letter_code
_entity_poly.pdbx_strand_id
1 'polypeptide(L)'
;MKIGVLGAGQLGRMLALSAYHLGHQMRFLALSEEDPSSILGKTYINNHSDVIELFSDDYDVVTYESENTDVSIVNKVRKKSKVYPSESSLHLTQHRGREKNLLSKLNIPCAPFKMVNSLLELKSAVELIGLPAILKTAKDGYDGKGQFLIKSES
;
A
#
# COMPACT_ATOMS: atom_id res chain seq x y z
N MET A 1 -16.27 -18.09 2.70
CA MET A 1 -16.34 -16.75 2.09
C MET A 1 -15.53 -16.74 0.80
N LYS A 2 -15.94 -15.91 -0.16
CA LYS A 2 -15.14 -15.57 -1.35
C LYS A 2 -14.42 -14.24 -1.09
N ILE A 3 -13.11 -14.27 -1.08
CA ILE A 3 -12.26 -13.11 -0.74
C ILE A 3 -11.47 -12.71 -1.98
N GLY A 4 -11.61 -11.48 -2.43
CA GLY A 4 -10.77 -10.89 -3.46
C GLY A 4 -9.56 -10.18 -2.85
N VAL A 5 -8.40 -10.28 -3.48
CA VAL A 5 -7.18 -9.57 -3.08
C VAL A 5 -6.65 -8.76 -4.24
N LEU A 6 -6.48 -7.47 -4.05
CA LEU A 6 -5.77 -6.60 -4.98
C LEU A 6 -4.27 -6.74 -4.72
N GLY A 7 -3.59 -7.40 -5.65
CA GLY A 7 -2.22 -7.87 -5.52
C GLY A 7 -2.15 -9.39 -5.39
N ALA A 8 -1.04 -9.97 -5.82
CA ALA A 8 -0.80 -11.41 -5.80
C ALA A 8 0.64 -11.75 -5.39
N GLY A 9 1.29 -10.85 -4.68
CA GLY A 9 2.65 -11.00 -4.20
C GLY A 9 2.75 -11.94 -2.99
N GLN A 10 3.83 -11.80 -2.25
CA GLN A 10 4.16 -12.66 -1.12
C GLN A 10 3.14 -12.55 0.03
N LEU A 11 2.62 -11.35 0.31
CA LEU A 11 1.61 -11.16 1.35
C LEU A 11 0.28 -11.78 0.94
N GLY A 12 -0.13 -11.64 -0.32
CA GLY A 12 -1.28 -12.33 -0.88
C GLY A 12 -1.17 -13.85 -0.74
N ARG A 13 0.03 -14.41 -0.95
CA ARG A 13 0.31 -15.83 -0.72
C ARG A 13 0.11 -16.24 0.74
N MET A 14 0.61 -15.46 1.68
CA MET A 14 0.44 -15.73 3.12
C MET A 14 -1.04 -15.66 3.51
N LEU A 15 -1.78 -14.68 3.01
CA LEU A 15 -3.23 -14.57 3.22
C LEU A 15 -3.96 -15.81 2.67
N ALA A 16 -3.61 -16.27 1.46
CA ALA A 16 -4.23 -17.45 0.86
C ALA A 16 -4.01 -18.71 1.66
N LEU A 17 -2.79 -18.96 2.13
CA LEU A 17 -2.46 -20.11 2.94
C LEU A 17 -3.25 -20.11 4.27
N SER A 18 -3.38 -18.96 4.91
CA SER A 18 -4.18 -18.81 6.13
C SER A 18 -5.68 -18.98 5.87
N ALA A 19 -6.18 -18.41 4.78
CA ALA A 19 -7.59 -18.50 4.40
C ALA A 19 -8.03 -19.92 4.04
N TYR A 20 -7.13 -20.72 3.45
CA TYR A 20 -7.40 -22.10 3.10
C TYR A 20 -7.80 -22.94 4.32
N HIS A 21 -7.07 -22.82 5.42
CA HIS A 21 -7.39 -23.54 6.65
C HIS A 21 -8.75 -23.14 7.26
N LEU A 22 -9.23 -21.95 6.92
CA LEU A 22 -10.55 -21.46 7.36
C LEU A 22 -11.68 -21.76 6.35
N GLY A 23 -11.38 -22.49 5.27
CA GLY A 23 -12.34 -22.85 4.24
C GLY A 23 -12.78 -21.69 3.36
N HIS A 24 -11.94 -20.65 3.20
CA HIS A 24 -12.24 -19.51 2.34
C HIS A 24 -11.68 -19.71 0.93
N GLN A 25 -12.37 -19.14 -0.06
CA GLN A 25 -11.92 -19.12 -1.45
C GLN A 25 -11.24 -17.78 -1.75
N MET A 26 -10.03 -17.84 -2.27
CA MET A 26 -9.25 -16.65 -2.60
C MET A 26 -9.21 -16.43 -4.12
N ARG A 27 -9.23 -15.15 -4.51
CA ARG A 27 -9.02 -14.70 -5.90
C ARG A 27 -8.14 -13.47 -5.90
N PHE A 28 -7.29 -13.33 -6.91
CA PHE A 28 -6.26 -12.31 -6.96
C PHE A 28 -6.37 -11.45 -8.20
N LEU A 29 -6.16 -10.15 -8.04
CA LEU A 29 -5.84 -9.25 -9.15
C LEU A 29 -4.32 -9.11 -9.19
N ALA A 30 -3.66 -9.76 -10.13
CA ALA A 30 -2.21 -9.89 -10.26
C ALA A 30 -1.64 -9.01 -11.37
N LEU A 31 -0.34 -8.81 -11.37
CA LEU A 31 0.39 -8.19 -12.47
C LEU A 31 0.90 -9.25 -13.46
N SER A 32 1.18 -10.46 -12.98
CA SER A 32 1.70 -11.58 -13.77
C SER A 32 1.10 -12.91 -13.31
N GLU A 33 1.08 -13.90 -14.19
CA GLU A 33 0.76 -15.29 -13.86
C GLU A 33 1.81 -15.93 -12.95
N GLU A 34 3.03 -15.37 -12.93
CA GLU A 34 4.15 -15.82 -12.11
C GLU A 34 4.13 -15.24 -10.68
N ASP A 35 3.17 -14.36 -10.37
CA ASP A 35 3.05 -13.79 -9.04
C ASP A 35 2.86 -14.88 -7.98
N PRO A 36 3.46 -14.75 -6.78
CA PRO A 36 3.54 -15.81 -5.78
C PRO A 36 2.21 -16.42 -5.34
N SER A 37 1.10 -15.69 -5.46
CA SER A 37 -0.25 -16.17 -5.08
C SER A 37 -0.99 -16.86 -6.20
N SER A 38 -0.53 -16.76 -7.45
CA SER A 38 -1.28 -17.20 -8.63
C SER A 38 -1.63 -18.69 -8.62
N ILE A 39 -0.81 -19.52 -7.96
CA ILE A 39 -1.05 -20.95 -7.81
C ILE A 39 -2.07 -21.32 -6.72
N LEU A 40 -2.47 -20.36 -5.87
CA LEU A 40 -3.29 -20.60 -4.67
C LEU A 40 -4.75 -20.18 -4.82
N GLY A 41 -5.12 -19.64 -5.96
CA GLY A 41 -6.48 -19.20 -6.23
C GLY A 41 -6.66 -18.71 -7.65
N LYS A 42 -7.92 -18.42 -8.03
CA LYS A 42 -8.19 -17.86 -9.35
C LYS A 42 -7.54 -16.48 -9.46
N THR A 43 -6.75 -16.31 -10.51
CA THR A 43 -6.00 -15.08 -10.76
C THR A 43 -6.52 -14.37 -11.98
N TYR A 44 -6.60 -13.05 -11.92
CA TYR A 44 -6.95 -12.13 -12.97
C TYR A 44 -5.76 -11.23 -13.22
N ILE A 45 -5.22 -11.25 -14.44
CA ILE A 45 -4.05 -10.43 -14.78
C ILE A 45 -4.50 -9.03 -15.17
N ASN A 46 -4.01 -8.02 -14.44
CA ASN A 46 -4.37 -6.62 -14.63
C ASN A 46 -3.67 -6.00 -15.85
N ASN A 47 -4.00 -6.49 -17.02
CA ASN A 47 -3.44 -6.06 -18.32
C ASN A 47 -4.44 -5.29 -19.19
N HIS A 48 -5.74 -5.29 -18.85
CA HIS A 48 -6.81 -4.58 -19.54
C HIS A 48 -7.84 -3.99 -18.55
N SER A 49 -8.51 -2.92 -18.94
CA SER A 49 -9.50 -2.23 -18.11
C SER A 49 -10.64 -3.13 -17.65
N ASP A 50 -11.05 -4.06 -18.51
CA ASP A 50 -12.22 -4.94 -18.29
C ASP A 50 -11.94 -6.02 -17.24
N VAL A 51 -10.67 -6.34 -17.01
CA VAL A 51 -10.25 -7.31 -15.99
C VAL A 51 -10.67 -6.87 -14.58
N ILE A 52 -10.65 -5.58 -14.30
CA ILE A 52 -11.09 -5.06 -13.01
C ILE A 52 -12.59 -5.29 -12.81
N GLU A 53 -13.38 -5.19 -13.86
CA GLU A 53 -14.82 -5.48 -13.81
C GLU A 53 -15.07 -6.98 -13.60
N LEU A 54 -14.36 -7.84 -14.33
CA LEU A 54 -14.42 -9.29 -14.16
C LEU A 54 -13.95 -9.74 -12.79
N PHE A 55 -12.88 -9.11 -12.27
CA PHE A 55 -12.41 -9.36 -10.92
C PHE A 55 -13.44 -8.93 -9.88
N SER A 56 -14.19 -7.85 -10.11
CA SER A 56 -15.05 -7.24 -9.07
C SER A 56 -16.36 -8.00 -8.81
N ASP A 57 -16.65 -9.07 -9.52
CA ASP A 57 -17.90 -9.80 -9.39
C ASP A 57 -17.88 -10.84 -8.26
N ASP A 58 -18.93 -10.81 -7.42
CA ASP A 58 -19.31 -11.88 -6.50
C ASP A 58 -18.27 -12.18 -5.40
N TYR A 59 -17.87 -11.13 -4.65
CA TYR A 59 -17.08 -11.29 -3.42
C TYR A 59 -17.87 -10.94 -2.17
N ASP A 60 -17.65 -11.68 -1.11
CA ASP A 60 -18.11 -11.28 0.24
C ASP A 60 -17.33 -10.05 0.72
N VAL A 61 -16.02 -10.01 0.38
CA VAL A 61 -15.12 -8.92 0.72
C VAL A 61 -13.92 -8.88 -0.22
N VAL A 62 -13.40 -7.69 -0.46
CA VAL A 62 -12.12 -7.47 -1.14
C VAL A 62 -11.16 -6.78 -0.19
N THR A 63 -9.89 -7.16 -0.22
CA THR A 63 -8.80 -6.49 0.47
C THR A 63 -7.65 -6.18 -0.49
N TYR A 64 -6.62 -5.51 -0.02
CA TYR A 64 -5.37 -5.29 -0.75
C TYR A 64 -4.19 -5.71 0.12
N GLU A 65 -3.13 -6.19 -0.51
CA GLU A 65 -1.95 -6.71 0.20
C GLU A 65 -0.89 -5.65 0.49
N SER A 66 -0.94 -4.52 -0.21
CA SER A 66 0.09 -3.49 -0.17
C SER A 66 -0.51 -2.09 -0.18
N GLU A 67 0.10 -1.17 0.56
CA GLU A 67 -0.20 0.25 0.50
C GLU A 67 0.07 0.87 -0.88
N ASN A 68 0.85 0.21 -1.73
CA ASN A 68 1.15 0.66 -3.09
C ASN A 68 0.05 0.29 -4.10
N THR A 69 -1.04 -0.32 -3.65
CA THR A 69 -2.22 -0.58 -4.48
C THR A 69 -2.81 0.72 -5.03
N ASP A 70 -3.09 0.75 -6.34
CA ASP A 70 -3.67 1.95 -6.97
C ASP A 70 -5.09 2.24 -6.42
N VAL A 71 -5.26 3.42 -5.83
CA VAL A 71 -6.54 3.91 -5.30
C VAL A 71 -7.64 3.91 -6.37
N SER A 72 -7.29 4.14 -7.64
CA SER A 72 -8.25 4.11 -8.74
C SER A 72 -8.87 2.72 -8.94
N ILE A 73 -8.08 1.66 -8.75
CA ILE A 73 -8.56 0.26 -8.80
C ILE A 73 -9.49 0.00 -7.62
N VAL A 74 -9.08 0.38 -6.42
CA VAL A 74 -9.93 0.27 -5.22
C VAL A 74 -11.28 0.96 -5.44
N ASN A 75 -11.29 2.16 -6.02
CA ASN A 75 -12.50 2.91 -6.33
C ASN A 75 -13.40 2.24 -7.37
N LYS A 76 -12.83 1.53 -8.33
CA LYS A 76 -13.62 0.73 -9.30
C LYS A 76 -14.24 -0.49 -8.62
N VAL A 77 -13.44 -1.25 -7.86
CA VAL A 77 -13.87 -2.48 -7.19
C VAL A 77 -14.96 -2.21 -6.14
N ARG A 78 -14.82 -1.14 -5.34
CA ARG A 78 -15.80 -0.80 -4.30
C ARG A 78 -17.21 -0.46 -4.81
N LYS A 79 -17.38 -0.22 -6.11
CA LYS A 79 -18.70 -0.03 -6.70
C LYS A 79 -19.55 -1.31 -6.71
N LYS A 80 -18.89 -2.48 -6.67
CA LYS A 80 -19.52 -3.80 -6.75
C LYS A 80 -19.30 -4.66 -5.50
N SER A 81 -18.20 -4.44 -4.78
CA SER A 81 -17.80 -5.24 -3.63
C SER A 81 -17.41 -4.39 -2.43
N LYS A 82 -17.57 -4.93 -1.22
CA LYS A 82 -17.05 -4.28 0.00
C LYS A 82 -15.53 -4.39 0.00
N VAL A 83 -14.83 -3.27 0.14
CA VAL A 83 -13.36 -3.23 0.21
C VAL A 83 -12.91 -2.76 1.58
N TYR A 84 -12.03 -3.53 2.22
CA TYR A 84 -11.42 -3.20 3.51
C TYR A 84 -9.90 -3.47 3.46
N PRO A 85 -9.09 -2.61 4.09
CA PRO A 85 -9.43 -1.30 4.64
C PRO A 85 -10.05 -0.34 3.61
N SER A 86 -10.60 0.81 4.08
CA SER A 86 -11.27 1.76 3.18
C SER A 86 -10.27 2.43 2.21
N GLU A 87 -10.79 2.94 1.10
CA GLU A 87 -10.01 3.73 0.15
C GLU A 87 -9.36 4.96 0.82
N SER A 88 -10.06 5.61 1.75
CA SER A 88 -9.50 6.74 2.49
C SER A 88 -8.33 6.34 3.39
N SER A 89 -8.39 5.16 4.02
CA SER A 89 -7.25 4.60 4.76
C SER A 89 -6.05 4.39 3.84
N LEU A 90 -6.26 3.75 2.70
CA LEU A 90 -5.21 3.52 1.71
C LEU A 90 -4.59 4.84 1.23
N HIS A 91 -5.42 5.81 0.84
CA HIS A 91 -4.96 7.12 0.40
C HIS A 91 -4.10 7.85 1.45
N LEU A 92 -4.45 7.73 2.72
CA LEU A 92 -3.69 8.33 3.81
C LEU A 92 -2.34 7.64 4.01
N THR A 93 -2.32 6.32 4.07
CA THR A 93 -1.12 5.54 4.39
C THR A 93 -0.12 5.44 3.24
N GLN A 94 -0.57 5.59 1.99
CA GLN A 94 0.31 5.60 0.81
C GLN A 94 1.35 6.72 0.80
N HIS A 95 1.16 7.77 1.57
CA HIS A 95 2.01 8.94 1.52
C HIS A 95 2.45 9.36 2.91
N ARG A 96 3.73 9.20 3.22
CA ARG A 96 4.32 9.46 4.55
C ARG A 96 3.96 10.82 5.14
N GLY A 97 3.91 11.87 4.31
CA GLY A 97 3.52 13.20 4.79
C GLY A 97 2.05 13.28 5.18
N ARG A 98 1.15 12.62 4.45
CA ARG A 98 -0.29 12.56 4.81
C ARG A 98 -0.50 11.78 6.10
N GLU A 99 0.13 10.62 6.23
CA GLU A 99 0.11 9.79 7.42
C GLU A 99 0.62 10.56 8.65
N LYS A 100 1.80 11.16 8.57
CA LYS A 100 2.40 11.93 9.65
C LYS A 100 1.56 13.16 10.04
N ASN A 101 1.01 13.86 9.07
CA ASN A 101 0.10 14.98 9.33
C ASN A 101 -1.19 14.53 10.03
N LEU A 102 -1.73 13.35 9.68
CA LEU A 102 -2.87 12.78 10.39
C LEU A 102 -2.51 12.44 11.84
N LEU A 103 -1.38 11.76 12.08
CA LEU A 103 -0.90 11.44 13.42
C LEU A 103 -0.77 12.72 14.28
N SER A 104 -0.16 13.78 13.71
CA SER A 104 -0.03 15.06 14.38
C SER A 104 -1.39 15.69 14.74
N LYS A 105 -2.36 15.66 13.80
CA LYS A 105 -3.71 16.17 14.05
C LYS A 105 -4.46 15.40 15.15
N LEU A 106 -4.17 14.12 15.28
CA LEU A 106 -4.74 13.25 16.32
C LEU A 106 -3.97 13.28 17.63
N ASN A 107 -2.94 14.13 17.74
CA ASN A 107 -2.03 14.19 18.90
C ASN A 107 -1.35 12.85 19.21
N ILE A 108 -1.12 12.02 18.20
CA ILE A 108 -0.38 10.77 18.33
C ILE A 108 1.12 11.09 18.17
N PRO A 109 1.95 10.75 19.18
CA PRO A 109 3.38 11.04 19.13
C PRO A 109 4.06 10.36 17.93
N CYS A 110 4.83 11.14 17.19
CA CYS A 110 5.68 10.62 16.10
C CYS A 110 7.00 11.40 16.05
N ALA A 111 8.02 10.79 15.46
CA ALA A 111 9.30 11.48 15.27
C ALA A 111 9.12 12.79 14.51
N PRO A 112 9.86 13.86 14.86
CA PRO A 112 9.83 15.13 14.12
C PRO A 112 10.06 14.89 12.64
N PHE A 113 9.34 15.61 11.79
CA PHE A 113 9.46 15.46 10.34
C PHE A 113 9.20 16.77 9.62
N LYS A 114 9.74 16.86 8.42
CA LYS A 114 9.47 17.96 7.47
C LYS A 114 9.36 17.37 6.07
N MET A 115 8.33 17.77 5.33
CA MET A 115 8.24 17.48 3.90
C MET A 115 9.16 18.44 3.16
N VAL A 116 9.91 17.92 2.18
CA VAL A 116 10.87 18.69 1.39
C VAL A 116 10.76 18.31 -0.09
N ASN A 117 10.83 19.30 -0.97
CA ASN A 117 10.72 19.14 -2.41
C ASN A 117 11.95 19.68 -3.16
N SER A 118 12.91 20.24 -2.43
CA SER A 118 14.13 20.81 -3.00
C SER A 118 15.32 20.63 -2.04
N LEU A 119 16.53 20.77 -2.57
CA LEU A 119 17.74 20.74 -1.76
C LEU A 119 17.78 21.88 -0.74
N LEU A 120 17.27 23.05 -1.08
CA LEU A 120 17.20 24.19 -0.17
C LEU A 120 16.27 23.89 1.01
N GLU A 121 15.08 23.32 0.74
CA GLU A 121 14.16 22.91 1.77
C GLU A 121 14.74 21.78 2.64
N LEU A 122 15.53 20.87 2.06
CA LEU A 122 16.19 19.81 2.81
C LEU A 122 17.22 20.38 3.80
N LYS A 123 18.05 21.34 3.39
CA LYS A 123 18.98 22.01 4.30
C LYS A 123 18.27 22.67 5.47
N SER A 124 17.26 23.48 5.19
CA SER A 124 16.46 24.13 6.25
C SER A 124 15.73 23.10 7.16
N ALA A 125 15.31 21.96 6.62
CA ALA A 125 14.70 20.90 7.42
C ALA A 125 15.72 20.22 8.34
N VAL A 126 16.94 20.00 7.86
CA VAL A 126 18.04 19.42 8.68
C VAL A 126 18.41 20.36 9.82
N GLU A 127 18.52 21.66 9.58
CA GLU A 127 18.75 22.67 10.63
C GLU A 127 17.65 22.65 11.70
N LEU A 128 16.40 22.47 11.29
CA LEU A 128 15.24 22.45 12.20
C LEU A 128 15.12 21.15 13.00
N ILE A 129 15.34 20.00 12.35
CA ILE A 129 15.14 18.66 12.94
C ILE A 129 16.37 18.22 13.72
N GLY A 130 17.57 18.62 13.24
CA GLY A 130 18.86 18.17 13.73
C GLY A 130 19.38 16.91 13.07
N LEU A 131 20.65 16.58 13.34
CA LEU A 131 21.35 15.39 12.85
C LEU A 131 21.58 14.40 14.00
N PRO A 132 21.62 13.10 13.73
CA PRO A 132 21.42 12.46 12.41
C PRO A 132 19.94 12.47 11.99
N ALA A 133 19.68 12.61 10.69
CA ALA A 133 18.35 12.60 10.11
C ALA A 133 18.21 11.52 9.02
N ILE A 134 17.01 11.11 8.71
CA ILE A 134 16.73 10.15 7.64
C ILE A 134 15.83 10.81 6.59
N LEU A 135 16.36 11.00 5.39
CA LEU A 135 15.58 11.37 4.22
C LEU A 135 14.89 10.13 3.67
N LYS A 136 13.59 10.21 3.41
CA LYS A 136 12.78 9.11 2.86
C LYS A 136 11.97 9.57 1.67
N THR A 137 11.74 8.67 0.71
CA THR A 137 10.73 8.90 -0.33
C THR A 137 9.36 9.06 0.31
N ALA A 138 8.54 9.95 -0.25
CA ALA A 138 7.19 10.19 0.25
C ALA A 138 6.25 9.00 -0.01
N LYS A 139 6.52 8.23 -1.08
CA LYS A 139 5.79 7.01 -1.50
C LYS A 139 6.78 5.91 -1.88
N ASP A 140 6.29 4.71 -2.07
CA ASP A 140 6.96 3.56 -2.70
C ASP A 140 8.23 3.05 -1.98
N GLY A 141 8.52 3.52 -0.78
CA GLY A 141 9.64 3.04 0.02
C GLY A 141 9.27 1.83 0.87
N TYR A 142 9.98 0.71 0.74
CA TYR A 142 9.81 -0.52 1.52
C TYR A 142 11.17 -1.14 1.87
N ASP A 143 11.23 -1.90 2.95
CA ASP A 143 12.40 -2.68 3.39
C ASP A 143 13.73 -1.89 3.37
N GLY A 144 13.69 -0.64 3.83
CA GLY A 144 14.86 0.24 3.83
C GLY A 144 15.21 0.89 2.48
N LYS A 145 14.51 0.53 1.40
CA LYS A 145 14.66 1.17 0.09
C LYS A 145 14.02 2.57 0.08
N GLY A 146 14.62 3.48 -0.67
CA GLY A 146 14.17 4.87 -0.75
C GLY A 146 14.39 5.67 0.54
N GLN A 147 15.46 5.34 1.31
CA GLN A 147 15.87 6.11 2.47
C GLN A 147 17.38 6.35 2.49
N PHE A 148 17.79 7.51 2.99
CA PHE A 148 19.18 7.94 3.10
C PHE A 148 19.43 8.50 4.49
N LEU A 149 20.50 8.03 5.15
CA LEU A 149 20.93 8.57 6.42
C LEU A 149 21.81 9.80 6.19
N ILE A 150 21.42 10.93 6.74
CA ILE A 150 22.16 12.18 6.73
C ILE A 150 22.87 12.32 8.09
N LYS A 151 24.20 12.28 8.09
CA LYS A 151 25.01 12.36 9.30
C LYS A 151 25.70 13.72 9.48
N SER A 152 25.89 14.45 8.40
CA SER A 152 26.54 15.76 8.37
C SER A 152 25.94 16.62 7.26
N GLU A 153 26.20 17.91 7.29
CA GLU A 153 25.75 18.89 6.28
C GLU A 153 26.65 18.92 5.03
N SER A 154 27.75 18.15 5.00
CA SER A 154 28.73 18.07 3.91
C SER A 154 28.40 16.96 2.93
#